data_f76837af6723fb959c4b7f065ee7dc4f
#
_entry.id   f76837af6723fb959c4b7f065ee7dc4f
#
_cell.length_a   1.000
_cell.length_b   1.000
_cell.length_c   1.000
_cell.angle_alpha   90.00
_cell.angle_beta   90.00
_cell.angle_gamma   90.00
#
_symmetry.space_group_name_H-M   'P 1'
#
loop_
_entity.id
_entity.type
_entity.pdbx_description
1 polymer ?
#
loop_
_entity_poly.entity_id
_entity_poly.type
_entity_poly.pdbx_seq_one_letter_code
_entity_poly.pdbx_strand_id
1 'polypeptide(L)'
;MPALGRGWSVGTEVEFEHGGTEVAVEKETEETGEFEQEVERGGEVALEQFWVQKSFNKHLNVRAGHIVVPVGMTNNGHTPNMFFSVYRPEGEKTIMPCTWHETGISVWGKAGSWRYEAQLLPGLNSNLFNDQGWIHNGSASPYEFRPANALACAARVDWSGIKGLRLSLSGYLGGSNNNDIVTDPNGKYYKYNAVVAIGAFDFAYKNQWLTVRGNVDYGHLSDAAAISARNKNQTTMTGNPYPHTFVGEGAWDAAVEAGVNMLAWSKTKQKLYLFGRYDQYDSYVPADGLADIGWCARTVVSGGVNWCPIPEVAVKAEGGVRLLDSQYNDEPFFALGVTWTGFFIH
;
A
#
# COMPACT_ATOMS: atom_id res chain seq x y z
N MET A 1 0.53 -15.00 -17.67
CA MET A 1 -0.60 -15.78 -17.12
C MET A 1 -0.89 -16.95 -18.03
N PRO A 2 -0.78 -18.19 -17.60
CA PRO A 2 -1.17 -19.33 -18.42
C PRO A 2 -2.70 -19.35 -18.59
N ALA A 3 -3.15 -19.42 -19.84
CA ALA A 3 -4.56 -19.61 -20.16
C ALA A 3 -4.84 -21.12 -20.12
N LEU A 4 -5.72 -21.53 -19.23
CA LEU A 4 -6.12 -22.96 -19.08
C LEU A 4 -7.18 -23.40 -20.09
N GLY A 5 -7.52 -22.55 -21.07
CA GLY A 5 -8.58 -22.78 -22.05
C GLY A 5 -9.98 -22.40 -21.54
N ARG A 6 -10.95 -22.31 -22.45
CA ARG A 6 -12.35 -21.97 -22.16
C ARG A 6 -12.55 -20.72 -21.28
N GLY A 7 -11.62 -19.73 -21.35
CA GLY A 7 -11.70 -18.49 -20.57
C GLY A 7 -11.26 -18.60 -19.12
N TRP A 8 -10.60 -19.68 -18.72
CA TRP A 8 -9.96 -19.82 -17.41
C TRP A 8 -8.50 -19.37 -17.45
N SER A 9 -8.04 -18.72 -16.40
CA SER A 9 -6.65 -18.35 -16.19
C SER A 9 -6.29 -18.39 -14.69
N VAL A 10 -5.01 -18.58 -14.41
CA VAL A 10 -4.44 -18.53 -13.06
C VAL A 10 -3.36 -17.47 -13.06
N GLY A 11 -3.28 -16.70 -11.99
CA GLY A 11 -2.19 -15.77 -11.72
C GLY A 11 -1.54 -16.09 -10.39
N THR A 12 -0.23 -15.96 -10.34
CA THR A 12 0.55 -16.01 -9.10
C THR A 12 1.63 -14.95 -9.19
N GLU A 13 1.94 -14.36 -8.07
CA GLU A 13 3.05 -13.43 -7.87
C GLU A 13 3.70 -13.77 -6.54
N VAL A 14 5.01 -13.99 -6.59
CA VAL A 14 5.82 -14.31 -5.42
C VAL A 14 6.90 -13.25 -5.32
N GLU A 15 7.00 -12.60 -4.20
CA GLU A 15 8.01 -11.62 -3.88
C GLU A 15 9.13 -12.28 -3.08
N PHE A 16 10.36 -11.93 -3.43
CA PHE A 16 11.55 -12.29 -2.67
C PHE A 16 12.14 -10.99 -2.14
N GLU A 17 12.00 -10.77 -0.85
CA GLU A 17 12.58 -9.59 -0.21
C GLU A 17 13.95 -9.91 0.40
N HIS A 18 14.85 -8.90 0.36
CA HIS A 18 16.17 -8.91 0.98
C HIS A 18 17.11 -10.06 0.58
N GLY A 19 16.69 -10.95 -0.30
CA GLY A 19 17.54 -12.00 -0.89
C GLY A 19 18.30 -12.89 0.11
N GLY A 20 17.78 -13.10 1.30
CA GLY A 20 18.43 -13.83 2.40
C GLY A 20 19.39 -12.97 3.24
N THR A 21 19.37 -11.65 3.08
CA THR A 21 20.28 -10.72 3.77
C THR A 21 19.61 -9.86 4.84
N GLU A 22 18.32 -9.98 5.05
CA GLU A 22 17.60 -9.26 6.07
C GLU A 22 18.01 -9.70 7.48
N VAL A 23 17.99 -8.75 8.39
CA VAL A 23 18.07 -8.99 9.83
C VAL A 23 16.71 -8.66 10.39
N ALA A 24 15.86 -9.65 10.61
CA ALA A 24 14.61 -9.49 11.33
C ALA A 24 14.88 -9.55 12.84
N VAL A 25 14.27 -8.63 13.56
CA VAL A 25 14.22 -8.70 15.01
C VAL A 25 12.86 -9.30 15.38
N GLU A 26 12.83 -10.58 15.60
CA GLU A 26 11.64 -11.24 16.11
C GLU A 26 11.52 -11.03 17.61
N LYS A 27 10.30 -10.72 18.03
CA LYS A 27 9.96 -10.60 19.44
C LYS A 27 9.02 -11.74 19.76
N GLU A 28 9.57 -12.79 20.31
CA GLU A 28 8.79 -13.93 20.78
C GLU A 28 8.48 -13.81 22.26
N THR A 29 7.35 -14.38 22.67
CA THR A 29 7.01 -14.57 24.06
C THR A 29 6.93 -16.06 24.32
N GLU A 30 7.82 -16.55 25.14
CA GLU A 30 7.74 -17.93 25.57
C GLU A 30 6.47 -18.21 26.38
N GLU A 31 6.05 -19.48 26.46
CA GLU A 31 4.90 -19.94 27.27
C GLU A 31 5.05 -19.55 28.75
N THR A 32 6.27 -19.28 29.22
CA THR A 32 6.58 -18.82 30.57
C THR A 32 6.32 -17.33 30.80
N GLY A 33 6.04 -16.55 29.73
CA GLY A 33 5.84 -15.10 29.80
C GLY A 33 7.15 -14.31 29.80
N GLU A 34 8.29 -14.92 29.53
CA GLU A 34 9.54 -14.24 29.32
C GLU A 34 9.60 -13.70 27.87
N PHE A 35 10.16 -12.49 27.75
CA PHE A 35 10.28 -11.80 26.49
C PHE A 35 11.65 -12.11 25.88
N GLU A 36 11.69 -12.84 24.78
CA GLU A 36 12.89 -13.03 23.99
C GLU A 36 12.90 -12.16 22.73
N GLN A 37 14.06 -11.61 22.47
CA GLN A 37 14.34 -10.88 21.27
C GLN A 37 15.39 -11.65 20.47
N GLU A 38 14.95 -12.34 19.43
CA GLU A 38 15.87 -13.00 18.52
C GLU A 38 16.18 -12.12 17.31
N VAL A 39 17.42 -12.18 16.86
CA VAL A 39 17.88 -11.53 15.63
C VAL A 39 18.07 -12.60 14.59
N GLU A 40 17.07 -12.80 13.74
CA GLU A 40 17.19 -13.72 12.61
C GLU A 40 17.83 -13.04 11.41
N ARG A 41 18.68 -13.77 10.71
CA ARG A 41 19.22 -13.38 9.40
C ARG A 41 18.57 -14.24 8.34
N GLY A 42 17.77 -13.61 7.50
CA GLY A 42 17.09 -14.29 6.42
C GLY A 42 16.41 -13.32 5.46
N GLY A 43 16.01 -13.82 4.31
CA GLY A 43 15.13 -13.10 3.40
C GLY A 43 13.72 -13.61 3.54
N GLU A 44 12.76 -12.80 3.17
CA GLU A 44 11.36 -13.17 3.14
C GLU A 44 10.95 -13.65 1.75
N VAL A 45 10.07 -14.64 1.70
CA VAL A 45 9.39 -15.08 0.47
C VAL A 45 7.89 -14.93 0.73
N ALA A 46 7.30 -13.92 0.13
CA ALA A 46 5.88 -13.62 0.31
C ALA A 46 5.07 -14.00 -0.93
N LEU A 47 3.88 -14.56 -0.72
CA LEU A 47 2.90 -14.77 -1.78
C LEU A 47 2.04 -13.51 -1.90
N GLU A 48 2.33 -12.65 -2.87
CA GLU A 48 1.54 -11.44 -3.10
C GLU A 48 0.20 -11.72 -3.76
N GLN A 49 0.17 -12.65 -4.72
CA GLN A 49 -1.06 -13.00 -5.41
C GLN A 49 -1.11 -14.49 -5.74
N PHE A 50 -2.28 -15.07 -5.55
CA PHE A 50 -2.65 -16.39 -6.08
C PHE A 50 -4.14 -16.42 -6.32
N TRP A 51 -4.54 -16.47 -7.59
CA TRP A 51 -5.95 -16.42 -7.93
C TRP A 51 -6.30 -17.24 -9.18
N VAL A 52 -7.56 -17.62 -9.25
CA VAL A 52 -8.18 -18.24 -10.41
C VAL A 52 -9.22 -17.25 -10.98
N GLN A 53 -9.24 -17.10 -12.29
CA GLN A 53 -10.17 -16.22 -13.00
C GLN A 53 -10.94 -16.96 -14.07
N LYS A 54 -12.23 -16.64 -14.16
CA LYS A 54 -13.12 -16.95 -15.29
C LYS A 54 -13.43 -15.69 -16.06
N SER A 55 -13.01 -15.64 -17.31
CA SER A 55 -13.39 -14.59 -18.25
C SER A 55 -14.59 -15.05 -19.08
N PHE A 56 -15.72 -14.36 -18.95
CA PHE A 56 -16.93 -14.61 -19.74
C PHE A 56 -16.89 -13.81 -21.04
N ASN A 57 -16.51 -12.55 -20.95
CA ASN A 57 -16.29 -11.64 -22.08
C ASN A 57 -15.45 -10.44 -21.62
N LYS A 58 -15.23 -9.44 -22.48
CA LYS A 58 -14.47 -8.23 -22.14
C LYS A 58 -15.12 -7.37 -21.04
N HIS A 59 -16.42 -7.51 -20.82
CA HIS A 59 -17.18 -6.73 -19.84
C HIS A 59 -17.33 -7.44 -18.50
N LEU A 60 -17.15 -8.77 -18.46
CA LEU A 60 -17.38 -9.55 -17.25
C LEU A 60 -16.31 -10.60 -17.08
N ASN A 61 -15.54 -10.43 -16.02
CA ASN A 61 -14.55 -11.38 -15.54
C ASN A 61 -14.75 -11.54 -14.02
N VAL A 62 -14.66 -12.74 -13.54
CA VAL A 62 -14.74 -13.05 -12.11
C VAL A 62 -13.43 -13.69 -11.68
N ARG A 63 -12.84 -13.19 -10.62
CA ARG A 63 -11.58 -13.67 -10.04
C ARG A 63 -11.82 -14.00 -8.58
N ALA A 64 -11.22 -15.07 -8.09
CA ALA A 64 -11.26 -15.48 -6.69
C ALA A 64 -9.88 -15.97 -6.26
N GLY A 65 -9.49 -15.68 -5.03
CA GLY A 65 -8.24 -16.03 -4.43
C GLY A 65 -7.59 -14.85 -3.71
N HIS A 66 -6.28 -14.88 -3.58
CA HIS A 66 -5.47 -13.79 -3.01
C HIS A 66 -5.20 -12.76 -4.10
N ILE A 67 -5.74 -11.57 -3.95
CA ILE A 67 -5.84 -10.55 -5.01
C ILE A 67 -5.46 -9.18 -4.48
N VAL A 68 -4.87 -8.34 -5.33
CA VAL A 68 -4.56 -6.94 -4.98
C VAL A 68 -5.85 -6.14 -4.78
N VAL A 69 -5.93 -5.41 -3.68
CA VAL A 69 -7.04 -4.49 -3.39
C VAL A 69 -6.91 -3.27 -4.31
N PRO A 70 -7.93 -2.90 -5.11
CA PRO A 70 -7.76 -1.93 -6.20
C PRO A 70 -7.83 -0.47 -5.73
N VAL A 71 -7.32 -0.15 -4.56
CA VAL A 71 -7.35 1.20 -3.96
C VAL A 71 -5.98 1.85 -4.08
N GLY A 72 -5.96 3.14 -4.39
CA GLY A 72 -4.76 3.96 -4.48
C GLY A 72 -3.96 3.80 -5.79
N MET A 73 -2.98 4.66 -5.97
CA MET A 73 -2.09 4.69 -7.12
C MET A 73 -0.86 3.80 -6.91
N THR A 74 -0.21 3.93 -5.78
CA THR A 74 1.05 3.25 -5.44
C THR A 74 0.81 1.77 -5.21
N ASN A 75 -0.27 1.40 -4.55
CA ASN A 75 -0.65 0.01 -4.36
C ASN A 75 -0.91 -0.71 -5.69
N ASN A 76 -1.62 -0.07 -6.63
CA ASN A 76 -1.87 -0.64 -7.97
C ASN A 76 -0.65 -0.56 -8.91
N GLY A 77 0.36 0.22 -8.56
CA GLY A 77 1.61 0.41 -9.32
C GLY A 77 2.82 0.32 -8.42
N HIS A 78 2.93 -0.74 -7.62
CA HIS A 78 3.94 -0.91 -6.59
C HIS A 78 5.31 -1.33 -7.10
N THR A 79 5.39 -1.85 -8.32
CA THR A 79 6.67 -2.31 -8.87
C THR A 79 7.64 -1.15 -9.15
N PRO A 80 8.95 -1.32 -8.90
CA PRO A 80 9.92 -0.22 -8.96
C PRO A 80 10.04 0.52 -10.28
N ASN A 81 9.61 -0.07 -11.40
CA ASN A 81 9.60 0.57 -12.72
C ASN A 81 8.40 1.50 -12.95
N MET A 82 7.45 1.53 -12.02
CA MET A 82 6.23 2.35 -12.13
C MET A 82 6.40 3.76 -11.58
N PHE A 83 7.45 4.05 -10.84
CA PHE A 83 7.76 5.36 -10.26
C PHE A 83 9.22 5.77 -10.52
N PHE A 84 9.53 7.08 -10.44
CA PHE A 84 10.88 7.57 -10.69
C PHE A 84 11.79 7.44 -9.47
N SER A 85 11.27 7.65 -8.29
CA SER A 85 11.97 7.56 -7.01
C SER A 85 12.64 6.20 -6.80
N VAL A 86 13.63 6.12 -5.94
CA VAL A 86 14.27 4.85 -5.54
C VAL A 86 13.30 4.04 -4.70
N TYR A 87 12.70 4.69 -3.70
CA TYR A 87 11.67 4.10 -2.85
C TYR A 87 10.27 4.39 -3.37
N ARG A 88 9.29 3.59 -2.96
CA ARG A 88 7.86 3.84 -3.22
C ARG A 88 7.46 5.22 -2.68
N PRO A 89 6.50 5.90 -3.36
CA PRO A 89 5.86 7.12 -2.83
C PRO A 89 5.48 6.98 -1.36
N GLU A 90 5.81 8.00 -0.54
CA GLU A 90 5.81 7.83 0.91
C GLU A 90 4.41 7.97 1.51
N GLY A 91 3.61 8.95 1.08
CA GLY A 91 2.32 9.26 1.70
C GLY A 91 1.34 8.10 1.65
N GLU A 92 0.96 7.67 0.45
CA GLU A 92 -0.01 6.57 0.27
C GLU A 92 0.45 5.29 0.98
N LYS A 93 1.73 4.91 0.82
CA LYS A 93 2.26 3.70 1.47
C LYS A 93 2.32 3.81 3.00
N THR A 94 2.32 5.02 3.55
CA THR A 94 2.34 5.23 4.99
C THR A 94 0.96 5.04 5.59
N ILE A 95 -0.08 5.61 4.97
CA ILE A 95 -1.44 5.59 5.54
C ILE A 95 -2.23 4.33 5.18
N MET A 96 -1.89 3.64 4.10
CA MET A 96 -2.57 2.44 3.62
C MET A 96 -1.60 1.28 3.44
N PRO A 97 -2.07 0.01 3.54
CA PRO A 97 -1.23 -1.14 3.18
C PRO A 97 -0.70 -1.02 1.75
N CYS A 98 0.56 -1.39 1.54
CA CYS A 98 1.21 -1.40 0.24
C CYS A 98 2.41 -2.38 0.26
N THR A 99 2.33 -3.51 -0.40
CA THR A 99 1.36 -3.97 -1.38
C THR A 99 0.09 -4.53 -0.68
N TRP A 100 -1.05 -3.95 -0.91
CA TRP A 100 -2.28 -4.40 -0.25
C TRP A 100 -2.94 -5.50 -1.07
N HIS A 101 -2.97 -6.69 -0.55
CA HIS A 101 -3.63 -7.85 -1.14
C HIS A 101 -4.44 -8.60 -0.07
N GLU A 102 -5.56 -9.19 -0.46
CA GLU A 102 -6.47 -9.91 0.43
C GLU A 102 -7.10 -11.11 -0.29
N THR A 103 -7.50 -12.10 0.46
CA THR A 103 -8.25 -13.22 -0.08
C THR A 103 -9.72 -12.83 -0.29
N GLY A 104 -10.19 -12.90 -1.52
CA GLY A 104 -11.57 -12.46 -1.81
C GLY A 104 -12.02 -12.77 -3.22
N ILE A 105 -13.08 -12.09 -3.60
CA ILE A 105 -13.70 -12.21 -4.93
C ILE A 105 -13.70 -10.84 -5.61
N SER A 106 -13.29 -10.80 -6.87
CA SER A 106 -13.29 -9.62 -7.72
C SER A 106 -14.17 -9.86 -8.95
N VAL A 107 -14.96 -8.85 -9.28
CA VAL A 107 -15.67 -8.75 -10.56
C VAL A 107 -15.13 -7.52 -11.29
N TRP A 108 -14.65 -7.70 -12.53
CA TRP A 108 -14.08 -6.60 -13.30
C TRP A 108 -14.39 -6.70 -14.79
N GLY A 109 -14.27 -5.58 -15.48
CA GLY A 109 -14.49 -5.52 -16.91
C GLY A 109 -14.00 -4.23 -17.56
N LYS A 110 -14.17 -4.18 -18.90
CA LYS A 110 -13.83 -3.00 -19.70
C LYS A 110 -14.99 -2.66 -20.64
N ALA A 111 -15.32 -1.36 -20.75
CA ALA A 111 -16.33 -0.83 -21.65
C ALA A 111 -15.81 0.46 -22.30
N GLY A 112 -15.47 0.40 -23.58
CA GLY A 112 -14.81 1.51 -24.28
C GLY A 112 -13.50 1.88 -23.60
N SER A 113 -13.38 3.14 -23.16
CA SER A 113 -12.23 3.68 -22.45
C SER A 113 -12.28 3.48 -20.93
N TRP A 114 -13.29 2.81 -20.43
CA TRP A 114 -13.49 2.56 -19.01
C TRP A 114 -13.05 1.14 -18.62
N ARG A 115 -12.37 1.03 -17.48
CA ARG A 115 -12.15 -0.22 -16.75
C ARG A 115 -12.80 -0.06 -15.38
N TYR A 116 -13.46 -1.09 -14.91
CA TYR A 116 -14.07 -1.11 -13.58
C TYR A 116 -13.78 -2.44 -12.88
N GLU A 117 -13.72 -2.36 -11.57
CA GLU A 117 -13.50 -3.50 -10.69
C GLU A 117 -14.21 -3.27 -9.36
N ALA A 118 -14.82 -4.31 -8.82
CA ALA A 118 -15.38 -4.34 -7.48
C ALA A 118 -14.99 -5.64 -6.79
N GLN A 119 -14.68 -5.56 -5.49
CA GLN A 119 -14.22 -6.68 -4.70
C GLN A 119 -15.01 -6.81 -3.41
N LEU A 120 -15.14 -8.06 -2.94
CA LEU A 120 -15.61 -8.42 -1.60
C LEU A 120 -14.47 -9.15 -0.89
N LEU A 121 -14.09 -8.66 0.29
CA LEU A 121 -12.86 -9.01 1.01
C LEU A 121 -13.15 -9.14 2.50
N PRO A 122 -12.28 -9.79 3.31
CA PRO A 122 -12.22 -9.58 4.75
C PRO A 122 -11.89 -8.11 5.05
N GLY A 123 -12.40 -7.61 6.16
CA GLY A 123 -12.00 -6.29 6.67
C GLY A 123 -10.62 -6.31 7.33
N LEU A 124 -10.06 -5.16 7.59
CA LEU A 124 -8.76 -4.99 8.26
C LEU A 124 -8.82 -5.40 9.75
N ASN A 125 -7.66 -5.51 10.38
CA ASN A 125 -7.53 -5.74 11.80
C ASN A 125 -7.22 -4.43 12.55
N SER A 126 -8.22 -3.87 13.23
CA SER A 126 -8.05 -2.60 13.97
C SER A 126 -7.10 -2.68 15.17
N ASN A 127 -6.71 -3.88 15.61
CA ASN A 127 -5.73 -4.05 16.67
C ASN A 127 -4.32 -3.61 16.25
N LEU A 128 -4.05 -3.54 14.95
CA LEU A 128 -2.77 -3.17 14.36
C LEU A 128 -2.71 -1.71 13.92
N PHE A 129 -3.80 -0.95 14.07
CA PHE A 129 -3.85 0.47 13.72
C PHE A 129 -3.03 1.30 14.71
N ASN A 130 -2.33 2.32 14.23
CA ASN A 130 -1.46 3.16 15.04
C ASN A 130 -1.36 4.59 14.47
N ASP A 131 -0.67 5.47 15.19
CA ASP A 131 -0.47 6.86 14.80
C ASP A 131 0.49 7.03 13.61
N GLN A 132 1.50 6.17 13.48
CA GLN A 132 2.53 6.29 12.46
C GLN A 132 2.05 5.90 11.07
N GLY A 133 1.18 4.91 10.99
CA GLY A 133 0.75 4.32 9.74
C GLY A 133 -0.76 4.23 9.57
N TRP A 134 -1.53 4.87 10.44
CA TRP A 134 -2.99 4.79 10.44
C TRP A 134 -3.48 3.34 10.35
N ILE A 135 -3.97 2.89 9.17
CA ILE A 135 -4.45 1.52 8.92
C ILE A 135 -3.41 0.61 8.26
N HIS A 136 -2.22 1.11 7.93
CA HIS A 136 -1.21 0.41 7.13
C HIS A 136 -0.98 -1.04 7.59
N ASN A 137 -0.71 -1.24 8.87
CA ASN A 137 -0.47 -2.56 9.43
C ASN A 137 -1.73 -3.42 9.58
N GLY A 138 -2.91 -2.85 9.37
CA GLY A 138 -4.18 -3.55 9.49
C GLY A 138 -4.38 -4.71 8.52
N SER A 139 -3.58 -4.80 7.46
CA SER A 139 -3.55 -5.94 6.54
C SER A 139 -2.59 -7.05 6.98
N ALA A 140 -1.67 -6.78 7.93
CA ALA A 140 -0.75 -7.78 8.41
C ALA A 140 -1.50 -8.92 9.12
N SER A 141 -1.08 -10.14 8.83
CA SER A 141 -1.57 -11.34 9.48
C SER A 141 -0.38 -12.29 9.67
N PRO A 142 -0.24 -12.92 10.83
CA PRO A 142 0.76 -13.96 11.01
C PRO A 142 0.44 -15.25 10.23
N TYR A 143 -0.70 -15.25 9.53
CA TYR A 143 -1.15 -16.36 8.72
C TYR A 143 -1.42 -15.89 7.29
N GLU A 144 -1.39 -16.80 6.33
CA GLU A 144 -1.63 -16.54 4.91
C GLU A 144 -3.06 -16.04 4.59
N PHE A 145 -3.98 -16.15 5.54
CA PHE A 145 -5.35 -15.66 5.41
C PHE A 145 -5.88 -15.10 6.73
N ARG A 146 -6.84 -14.21 6.61
CA ARG A 146 -7.45 -13.49 7.72
C ARG A 146 -8.86 -14.01 8.03
N PRO A 147 -9.30 -14.04 9.31
CA PRO A 147 -10.69 -14.26 9.62
C PRO A 147 -11.59 -13.19 9.01
N ALA A 148 -12.68 -13.62 8.38
CA ALA A 148 -13.67 -12.72 7.78
C ALA A 148 -14.85 -12.49 8.72
N ASN A 149 -14.58 -12.10 9.97
CA ASN A 149 -15.64 -11.77 10.94
C ASN A 149 -16.33 -10.45 10.61
N ALA A 150 -15.62 -9.52 9.98
CA ALA A 150 -16.18 -8.36 9.31
C ALA A 150 -15.73 -8.36 7.85
N LEU A 151 -16.61 -7.88 6.97
CA LEU A 151 -16.36 -7.82 5.55
C LEU A 151 -16.08 -6.39 5.10
N ALA A 152 -15.43 -6.30 3.94
CA ALA A 152 -15.13 -5.06 3.24
C ALA A 152 -15.47 -5.16 1.76
N CYS A 153 -15.79 -4.01 1.19
CA CYS A 153 -15.90 -3.82 -0.26
C CYS A 153 -14.84 -2.84 -0.74
N ALA A 154 -14.22 -3.13 -1.86
CA ALA A 154 -13.35 -2.20 -2.57
C ALA A 154 -13.81 -2.06 -4.01
N ALA A 155 -13.65 -0.86 -4.58
CA ALA A 155 -14.00 -0.61 -5.97
C ALA A 155 -13.04 0.37 -6.62
N ARG A 156 -12.86 0.24 -7.93
CA ARG A 156 -12.05 1.14 -8.77
C ARG A 156 -12.67 1.33 -10.13
N VAL A 157 -12.59 2.55 -10.65
CA VAL A 157 -12.92 2.89 -12.02
C VAL A 157 -11.77 3.67 -12.64
N ASP A 158 -11.26 3.21 -13.78
CA ASP A 158 -10.23 3.89 -14.56
C ASP A 158 -10.84 4.40 -15.88
N TRP A 159 -10.50 5.62 -16.27
CA TRP A 159 -10.83 6.19 -17.56
C TRP A 159 -9.55 6.51 -18.35
N SER A 160 -9.49 6.07 -19.60
CA SER A 160 -8.36 6.25 -20.51
C SER A 160 -8.80 6.70 -21.91
N GLY A 161 -9.71 7.69 -21.98
CA GLY A 161 -10.28 8.19 -23.23
C GLY A 161 -9.35 9.12 -24.02
N ILE A 162 -8.33 9.69 -23.37
CA ILE A 162 -7.30 10.53 -24.00
C ILE A 162 -5.98 9.76 -24.04
N LYS A 163 -5.32 9.77 -25.19
CA LYS A 163 -4.02 9.08 -25.36
C LYS A 163 -2.99 9.56 -24.34
N GLY A 164 -2.46 8.63 -23.58
CA GLY A 164 -1.46 8.89 -22.54
C GLY A 164 -2.02 9.33 -21.19
N LEU A 165 -3.31 9.64 -21.08
CA LEU A 165 -3.96 10.03 -19.83
C LEU A 165 -4.79 8.89 -19.26
N ARG A 166 -4.59 8.60 -17.97
CA ARG A 166 -5.47 7.78 -17.14
C ARG A 166 -5.93 8.62 -15.95
N LEU A 167 -7.23 8.59 -15.70
CA LEU A 167 -7.85 9.12 -14.48
C LEU A 167 -8.50 7.95 -13.76
N SER A 168 -8.36 7.89 -12.44
CA SER A 168 -8.87 6.78 -11.65
C SER A 168 -9.53 7.28 -10.37
N LEU A 169 -10.62 6.63 -10.01
CA LEU A 169 -11.28 6.81 -8.73
C LEU A 169 -11.41 5.43 -8.08
N SER A 170 -11.02 5.32 -6.82
CA SER A 170 -11.14 4.08 -6.07
C SER A 170 -11.58 4.35 -4.64
N GLY A 171 -12.06 3.31 -3.96
CA GLY A 171 -12.49 3.41 -2.59
C GLY A 171 -12.59 2.06 -1.91
N TYR A 172 -12.60 2.12 -0.58
CA TYR A 172 -12.74 0.99 0.31
C TYR A 172 -13.74 1.33 1.42
N LEU A 173 -14.54 0.36 1.81
CA LEU A 173 -15.45 0.45 2.93
C LEU A 173 -15.53 -0.91 3.63
N GLY A 174 -15.10 -0.97 4.90
CA GLY A 174 -15.11 -2.24 5.64
C GLY A 174 -15.05 -2.08 7.14
N GLY A 175 -15.65 -3.03 7.84
CA GLY A 175 -15.48 -3.17 9.28
C GLY A 175 -14.11 -3.78 9.59
N SER A 176 -13.46 -3.33 10.65
CA SER A 176 -12.13 -3.80 11.06
C SER A 176 -12.08 -4.33 12.50
N ASN A 177 -13.23 -4.52 13.12
CA ASN A 177 -13.32 -5.10 14.43
C ASN A 177 -13.42 -6.64 14.37
N ASN A 178 -12.80 -7.33 15.33
CA ASN A 178 -12.83 -8.79 15.47
C ASN A 178 -12.28 -9.61 14.28
N ASN A 179 -11.51 -8.99 13.40
CA ASN A 179 -10.79 -9.70 12.31
C ASN A 179 -9.42 -10.20 12.76
N ASP A 180 -9.30 -10.50 14.04
CA ASP A 180 -8.12 -11.08 14.65
C ASP A 180 -8.33 -12.56 14.93
N ILE A 181 -7.26 -13.34 14.86
CA ILE A 181 -7.26 -14.76 15.25
C ILE A 181 -7.06 -14.91 16.75
N VAL A 182 -6.31 -13.96 17.35
CA VAL A 182 -6.10 -13.94 18.79
C VAL A 182 -7.34 -13.32 19.44
N THR A 183 -8.19 -14.16 20.02
CA THR A 183 -9.30 -13.69 20.85
C THR A 183 -8.74 -12.97 22.08
N ASP A 184 -9.33 -11.81 22.40
CA ASP A 184 -9.09 -11.16 23.69
C ASP A 184 -9.17 -12.24 24.79
N PRO A 185 -8.15 -12.39 25.64
CA PRO A 185 -8.15 -13.36 26.75
C PRO A 185 -9.36 -13.25 27.67
N ASN A 186 -10.04 -12.10 27.67
CA ASN A 186 -11.26 -11.86 28.45
C ASN A 186 -12.54 -12.21 27.68
N GLY A 187 -12.48 -12.66 26.43
CA GLY A 187 -13.64 -13.04 25.62
C GLY A 187 -14.61 -11.89 25.33
N LYS A 188 -14.19 -10.64 25.51
CA LYS A 188 -15.03 -9.47 25.26
C LYS A 188 -14.94 -9.06 23.81
N TYR A 189 -16.03 -9.22 23.09
CA TYR A 189 -16.21 -8.50 21.83
C TYR A 189 -16.44 -7.01 22.13
N TYR A 190 -15.66 -6.16 21.44
CA TYR A 190 -15.86 -4.72 21.55
C TYR A 190 -17.17 -4.31 20.87
N LYS A 191 -17.87 -3.34 21.46
CA LYS A 191 -19.18 -2.88 20.98
C LYS A 191 -19.10 -1.82 19.87
N TYR A 192 -17.99 -1.74 19.13
CA TYR A 192 -17.79 -0.81 18.01
C TYR A 192 -17.44 -1.58 16.75
N ASN A 193 -17.74 -0.99 15.60
CA ASN A 193 -17.52 -1.64 14.29
C ASN A 193 -16.17 -1.31 13.68
N ALA A 194 -15.53 -0.22 14.10
CA ALA A 194 -14.27 0.24 13.56
C ALA A 194 -14.31 0.28 12.02
N VAL A 195 -15.27 1.02 11.47
CA VAL A 195 -15.46 1.10 10.02
C VAL A 195 -14.40 2.00 9.40
N VAL A 196 -13.64 1.45 8.47
CA VAL A 196 -12.70 2.17 7.62
C VAL A 196 -13.40 2.53 6.32
N ALA A 197 -13.38 3.81 5.97
CA ALA A 197 -13.83 4.33 4.67
C ALA A 197 -12.68 5.08 4.00
N ILE A 198 -12.34 4.76 2.75
CA ILE A 198 -11.29 5.40 1.99
C ILE A 198 -11.84 5.86 0.64
N GLY A 199 -11.53 7.08 0.24
CA GLY A 199 -11.68 7.61 -1.10
C GLY A 199 -10.31 7.99 -1.67
N ALA A 200 -10.00 7.52 -2.87
CA ALA A 200 -8.74 7.75 -3.53
C ALA A 200 -8.96 8.18 -4.99
N PHE A 201 -8.32 9.27 -5.37
CA PHE A 201 -8.26 9.73 -6.76
C PHE A 201 -6.81 9.70 -7.22
N ASP A 202 -6.57 9.14 -8.41
CA ASP A 202 -5.24 9.18 -9.03
C ASP A 202 -5.31 9.51 -10.53
N PHE A 203 -4.24 10.11 -11.01
CA PHE A 203 -4.05 10.36 -12.42
C PHE A 203 -2.64 10.01 -12.87
N ALA A 204 -2.50 9.62 -14.12
CA ALA A 204 -1.21 9.44 -14.77
C ALA A 204 -1.28 9.94 -16.21
N TYR A 205 -0.33 10.79 -16.58
CA TYR A 205 -0.15 11.23 -17.95
C TYR A 205 1.25 10.88 -18.44
N LYS A 206 1.35 10.28 -19.61
CA LYS A 206 2.62 9.91 -20.22
C LYS A 206 2.61 10.16 -21.72
N ASN A 207 3.61 10.87 -22.17
CA ASN A 207 3.96 10.99 -23.57
C ASN A 207 5.46 10.73 -23.80
N GLN A 208 5.99 11.08 -24.99
CA GLN A 208 7.39 10.90 -25.33
C GLN A 208 8.34 11.71 -24.42
N TRP A 209 7.90 12.88 -23.96
CA TRP A 209 8.69 13.90 -23.29
C TRP A 209 8.49 13.92 -21.78
N LEU A 210 7.26 13.74 -21.36
CA LEU A 210 6.80 14.02 -20.01
C LEU A 210 6.01 12.83 -19.47
N THR A 211 6.30 12.47 -18.23
CA THR A 211 5.45 11.60 -17.42
C THR A 211 5.10 12.36 -16.16
N VAL A 212 3.82 12.51 -15.88
CA VAL A 212 3.31 13.11 -14.64
C VAL A 212 2.31 12.14 -14.04
N ARG A 213 2.34 11.99 -12.73
CA ARG A 213 1.32 11.24 -12.00
C ARG A 213 1.14 11.85 -10.62
N GLY A 214 -0.01 11.62 -10.04
CA GLY A 214 -0.31 12.10 -8.71
C GLY A 214 -1.57 11.44 -8.18
N ASN A 215 -1.75 11.58 -6.87
CA ASN A 215 -2.90 11.06 -6.14
C ASN A 215 -3.34 12.05 -5.05
N VAL A 216 -4.58 11.86 -4.61
CA VAL A 216 -5.12 12.43 -3.39
C VAL A 216 -5.98 11.35 -2.75
N ASP A 217 -5.67 11.00 -1.53
CA ASP A 217 -6.33 9.95 -0.78
C ASP A 217 -6.78 10.50 0.57
N TYR A 218 -7.97 10.11 0.98
CA TYR A 218 -8.52 10.45 2.28
C TYR A 218 -9.20 9.24 2.88
N GLY A 219 -8.89 8.99 4.15
CA GLY A 219 -9.47 7.92 4.93
C GLY A 219 -10.11 8.41 6.21
N HIS A 220 -11.20 7.73 6.61
CA HIS A 220 -11.91 7.96 7.87
C HIS A 220 -12.10 6.63 8.59
N LEU A 221 -11.88 6.63 9.90
CA LEU A 221 -12.04 5.49 10.80
C LEU A 221 -13.07 5.83 11.87
N SER A 222 -14.21 5.11 11.88
CA SER A 222 -15.15 5.24 12.98
C SER A 222 -14.58 4.66 14.28
N ASP A 223 -15.05 5.16 15.40
CA ASP A 223 -14.67 4.65 16.72
C ASP A 223 -13.16 4.77 17.06
N ALA A 224 -12.41 5.67 16.38
CA ALA A 224 -10.97 5.85 16.57
C ALA A 224 -10.58 6.13 18.03
N ALA A 225 -11.37 6.93 18.74
CA ALA A 225 -11.16 7.21 20.19
C ALA A 225 -11.31 5.94 21.03
N ALA A 226 -12.27 5.07 20.72
CA ALA A 226 -12.47 3.80 21.43
C ALA A 226 -11.34 2.82 21.16
N ILE A 227 -10.85 2.75 19.90
CA ILE A 227 -9.70 1.93 19.52
C ILE A 227 -8.44 2.44 20.24
N SER A 228 -8.20 3.74 20.24
CA SER A 228 -7.08 4.37 20.95
C SER A 228 -7.11 4.09 22.46
N ALA A 229 -8.27 4.21 23.08
CA ALA A 229 -8.45 3.88 24.50
C ALA A 229 -8.17 2.40 24.79
N ARG A 230 -8.60 1.49 23.92
CA ARG A 230 -8.26 0.07 24.00
C ARG A 230 -6.76 -0.15 23.90
N ASN A 231 -6.12 0.41 22.88
CA ASN A 231 -4.69 0.25 22.64
C ASN A 231 -3.87 0.73 23.83
N LYS A 232 -4.22 1.88 24.40
CA LYS A 232 -3.57 2.44 25.60
C LYS A 232 -3.75 1.60 26.85
N ASN A 233 -4.92 0.98 27.01
CA ASN A 233 -5.30 0.21 28.20
C ASN A 233 -5.03 -1.30 28.06
N GLN A 234 -4.53 -1.75 26.94
CA GLN A 234 -4.02 -3.11 26.83
C GLN A 234 -2.84 -3.24 27.78
N THR A 235 -3.12 -3.77 28.97
CA THR A 235 -2.07 -4.20 29.88
C THR A 235 -1.25 -5.22 29.14
N THR A 236 0.03 -4.95 29.04
CA THR A 236 1.03 -5.83 28.49
C THR A 236 0.89 -7.24 29.03
N MET A 237 0.12 -8.08 28.36
CA MET A 237 0.53 -9.45 28.32
C MET A 237 1.82 -9.44 27.49
N THR A 238 2.89 -9.84 28.10
CA THR A 238 4.18 -10.06 27.46
C THR A 238 3.92 -10.74 26.12
N GLY A 239 4.36 -10.13 25.01
CA GLY A 239 4.15 -10.65 23.68
C GLY A 239 2.95 -10.13 22.91
N ASN A 240 2.26 -9.10 23.38
CA ASN A 240 1.24 -8.47 22.54
C ASN A 240 1.94 -7.64 21.44
N PRO A 241 1.87 -8.04 20.14
CA PRO A 241 2.48 -7.30 19.04
C PRO A 241 1.73 -6.01 18.72
N TYR A 242 0.63 -5.72 19.44
CA TYR A 242 -0.23 -4.59 19.12
C TYR A 242 0.39 -3.28 19.61
N PRO A 243 0.30 -2.22 18.79
CA PRO A 243 0.78 -0.92 19.19
C PRO A 243 0.00 -0.37 20.38
N HIS A 244 0.70 0.26 21.31
CA HIS A 244 0.12 0.96 22.46
C HIS A 244 -0.10 2.45 22.16
N THR A 245 -0.26 2.80 20.89
CA THR A 245 -0.39 4.17 20.41
C THR A 245 -1.84 4.53 20.10
N PHE A 246 -2.09 5.80 19.90
CA PHE A 246 -3.36 6.28 19.38
C PHE A 246 -3.51 5.92 17.90
N VAL A 247 -4.73 6.01 17.39
CA VAL A 247 -5.01 5.98 15.95
C VAL A 247 -5.85 7.20 15.59
N GLY A 248 -5.56 7.84 14.46
CA GLY A 248 -6.32 8.97 13.96
C GLY A 248 -7.72 8.57 13.51
N GLU A 249 -8.70 9.45 13.72
CA GLU A 249 -10.02 9.32 13.11
C GLU A 249 -9.95 9.45 11.58
N GLY A 250 -8.93 10.14 11.09
CA GLY A 250 -8.64 10.25 9.67
C GLY A 250 -7.15 10.19 9.38
N ALA A 251 -6.86 9.99 8.10
CA ALA A 251 -5.55 10.18 7.51
C ALA A 251 -5.71 10.62 6.05
N TRP A 252 -4.71 11.30 5.51
CA TRP A 252 -4.75 11.74 4.12
C TRP A 252 -3.35 11.83 3.53
N ASP A 253 -3.29 11.74 2.21
CA ASP A 253 -2.11 12.11 1.45
C ASP A 253 -2.45 12.80 0.13
N ALA A 254 -1.51 13.56 -0.38
CA ALA A 254 -1.55 14.17 -1.70
C ALA A 254 -0.14 14.22 -2.28
N ALA A 255 0.05 13.62 -3.45
CA ALA A 255 1.34 13.55 -4.09
C ALA A 255 1.29 13.89 -5.58
N VAL A 256 2.40 14.44 -6.08
CA VAL A 256 2.64 14.62 -7.50
C VAL A 256 4.11 14.32 -7.82
N GLU A 257 4.32 13.55 -8.87
CA GLU A 257 5.63 13.23 -9.42
C GLU A 257 5.65 13.59 -10.90
N ALA A 258 6.68 14.29 -11.36
CA ALA A 258 6.85 14.65 -12.75
C ALA A 258 8.28 14.39 -13.23
N GLY A 259 8.42 13.74 -14.39
CA GLY A 259 9.72 13.46 -14.99
C GLY A 259 9.76 13.83 -16.46
N VAL A 260 10.81 14.57 -16.85
CA VAL A 260 11.09 14.96 -18.24
C VAL A 260 12.15 14.04 -18.83
N ASN A 261 11.84 13.41 -19.96
CA ASN A 261 12.80 12.59 -20.70
C ASN A 261 13.79 13.46 -21.48
N MET A 262 14.99 13.61 -20.96
CA MET A 262 16.09 14.42 -21.53
C MET A 262 16.61 13.88 -22.88
N LEU A 263 16.34 12.61 -23.20
CA LEU A 263 16.75 11.97 -24.44
C LEU A 263 15.61 11.86 -25.47
N ALA A 264 14.49 12.50 -25.25
CA ALA A 264 13.32 12.43 -26.14
C ALA A 264 13.59 12.99 -27.56
N TRP A 265 14.58 13.87 -27.70
CA TRP A 265 15.02 14.45 -29.00
C TRP A 265 16.05 13.58 -29.73
N SER A 266 16.64 12.61 -29.06
CA SER A 266 17.68 11.78 -29.67
C SER A 266 17.07 10.57 -30.37
N LYS A 267 17.83 9.95 -31.26
CA LYS A 267 17.45 8.70 -31.95
C LYS A 267 17.71 7.45 -31.09
N THR A 268 18.18 7.63 -29.86
CA THR A 268 18.46 6.51 -28.96
C THR A 268 17.14 5.90 -28.43
N LYS A 269 17.17 4.62 -28.12
CA LYS A 269 16.07 3.94 -27.41
C LYS A 269 16.15 4.14 -25.88
N GLN A 270 17.27 4.68 -25.40
CA GLN A 270 17.46 4.97 -23.98
C GLN A 270 16.54 6.10 -23.52
N LYS A 271 16.21 6.10 -22.24
CA LYS A 271 15.49 7.19 -21.60
C LYS A 271 16.28 7.70 -20.41
N LEU A 272 16.32 8.99 -20.24
CA LEU A 272 16.93 9.66 -19.09
C LEU A 272 15.93 10.68 -18.57
N TYR A 273 15.31 10.36 -17.44
CA TYR A 273 14.37 11.27 -16.81
C TYR A 273 15.08 12.08 -15.73
N LEU A 274 14.91 13.40 -15.82
CA LEU A 274 15.08 14.27 -14.67
C LEU A 274 13.70 14.43 -14.03
N PHE A 275 13.56 14.13 -12.74
CA PHE A 275 12.28 14.14 -12.06
C PHE A 275 12.31 14.98 -10.79
N GLY A 276 11.13 15.42 -10.41
CA GLY A 276 10.84 16.00 -9.11
C GLY A 276 9.55 15.43 -8.55
N ARG A 277 9.46 15.41 -7.23
CA ARG A 277 8.33 14.88 -6.48
C ARG A 277 8.03 15.76 -5.29
N TYR A 278 6.75 15.97 -5.07
CA TYR A 278 6.17 16.54 -3.86
C TYR A 278 5.15 15.55 -3.30
N ASP A 279 5.20 15.32 -2.01
CA ASP A 279 4.34 14.39 -1.30
C ASP A 279 4.03 15.00 0.07
N GLN A 280 2.76 15.12 0.42
CA GLN A 280 2.33 15.63 1.70
C GLN A 280 1.28 14.70 2.28
N TYR A 281 1.46 14.31 3.53
CA TYR A 281 0.55 13.38 4.18
C TYR A 281 0.47 13.63 5.68
N ASP A 282 -0.60 13.14 6.27
CA ASP A 282 -0.81 13.09 7.70
C ASP A 282 -1.47 11.75 8.06
N SER A 283 -0.77 10.96 8.84
CA SER A 283 -1.24 9.64 9.30
C SER A 283 -2.11 9.72 10.55
N TYR A 284 -2.26 10.90 11.14
CA TYR A 284 -3.00 11.10 12.38
C TYR A 284 -3.81 12.38 12.39
N VAL A 285 -5.01 12.35 11.85
CA VAL A 285 -6.01 13.40 12.10
C VAL A 285 -6.76 13.02 13.38
N PRO A 286 -6.65 13.77 14.46
CA PRO A 286 -7.21 13.38 15.76
C PRO A 286 -8.73 13.32 15.75
N ALA A 287 -9.29 12.39 16.55
CA ALA A 287 -10.70 12.41 16.90
C ALA A 287 -11.01 13.59 17.86
N ASP A 288 -12.27 13.97 17.91
CA ASP A 288 -12.72 15.06 18.79
C ASP A 288 -12.24 14.90 20.24
N GLY A 289 -11.58 15.94 20.73
CA GLY A 289 -11.07 16.00 22.12
C GLY A 289 -9.70 15.33 22.33
N LEU A 290 -9.08 14.77 21.29
CA LEU A 290 -7.71 14.29 21.32
C LEU A 290 -6.75 15.37 20.79
N ALA A 291 -5.51 15.38 21.34
CA ALA A 291 -4.47 16.28 20.86
C ALA A 291 -3.88 15.76 19.55
N ASP A 292 -3.47 16.69 18.71
CA ASP A 292 -2.73 16.41 17.49
C ASP A 292 -1.32 15.87 17.79
N ILE A 293 -0.82 15.04 16.89
CA ILE A 293 0.53 14.47 16.96
C ILE A 293 1.33 14.99 15.76
N GLY A 294 1.89 16.19 15.92
CA GLY A 294 2.52 16.95 14.83
C GLY A 294 3.64 16.25 14.07
N TRP A 295 4.25 15.20 14.59
CA TRP A 295 5.27 14.42 13.85
C TRP A 295 4.67 13.43 12.82
N CYS A 296 3.36 13.20 12.87
CA CYS A 296 2.65 12.35 11.89
C CYS A 296 2.40 13.10 10.57
N ALA A 297 2.33 14.42 10.59
CA ALA A 297 2.21 15.25 9.41
C ALA A 297 3.59 15.52 8.79
N ARG A 298 3.76 15.16 7.52
CA ARG A 298 5.05 15.28 6.83
C ARG A 298 4.88 15.80 5.42
N THR A 299 5.89 16.55 4.98
CA THR A 299 6.03 16.97 3.58
C THR A 299 7.35 16.44 3.04
N VAL A 300 7.33 15.68 1.95
CA VAL A 300 8.52 15.15 1.29
C VAL A 300 8.73 15.88 -0.03
N VAL A 301 9.90 16.46 -0.19
CA VAL A 301 10.33 17.07 -1.44
C VAL A 301 11.58 16.34 -1.92
N SER A 302 11.50 15.74 -3.10
CA SER A 302 12.64 15.02 -3.66
C SER A 302 12.80 15.27 -5.15
N GLY A 303 13.96 14.91 -5.68
CA GLY A 303 14.24 14.94 -7.08
C GLY A 303 15.47 14.12 -7.42
N GLY A 304 15.62 13.82 -8.70
CA GLY A 304 16.71 12.96 -9.09
C GLY A 304 16.69 12.57 -10.55
N VAL A 305 17.42 11.50 -10.83
CA VAL A 305 17.64 10.97 -12.18
C VAL A 305 17.20 9.51 -12.23
N ASN A 306 16.51 9.17 -13.31
CA ASN A 306 16.13 7.79 -13.61
C ASN A 306 16.58 7.49 -15.06
N TRP A 307 17.63 6.71 -15.19
CA TRP A 307 18.21 6.34 -16.49
C TRP A 307 17.83 4.90 -16.85
N CYS A 308 17.16 4.74 -17.98
CA CYS A 308 16.82 3.45 -18.56
C CYS A 308 17.69 3.21 -19.79
N PRO A 309 18.84 2.52 -19.67
CA PRO A 309 19.69 2.15 -20.80
C PRO A 309 18.97 1.23 -21.78
N ILE A 310 18.14 0.35 -21.27
CA ILE A 310 17.19 -0.49 -21.99
C ILE A 310 15.83 -0.45 -21.27
N PRO A 311 14.72 -0.86 -21.92
CA PRO A 311 13.40 -0.79 -21.30
C PRO A 311 13.26 -1.57 -19.99
N GLU A 312 14.05 -2.63 -19.84
CA GLU A 312 13.99 -3.57 -18.72
C GLU A 312 14.83 -3.14 -17.51
N VAL A 313 15.75 -2.18 -17.68
CA VAL A 313 16.68 -1.76 -16.62
C VAL A 313 16.49 -0.27 -16.33
N ALA A 314 16.39 0.08 -15.06
CA ALA A 314 16.48 1.47 -14.62
C ALA A 314 17.53 1.63 -13.51
N VAL A 315 18.40 2.63 -13.68
CA VAL A 315 19.35 3.09 -12.67
C VAL A 315 18.83 4.41 -12.14
N LYS A 316 18.66 4.50 -10.83
CA LYS A 316 17.99 5.60 -10.15
C LYS A 316 18.91 6.25 -9.13
N ALA A 317 18.85 7.57 -9.07
CA ALA A 317 19.47 8.37 -8.02
C ALA A 317 18.46 9.42 -7.55
N GLU A 318 18.26 9.55 -6.24
CA GLU A 318 17.28 10.44 -5.63
C GLU A 318 17.91 11.13 -4.43
N GLY A 319 17.61 12.41 -4.25
CA GLY A 319 17.90 13.15 -3.05
C GLY A 319 16.69 14.01 -2.66
N GLY A 320 16.49 14.20 -1.38
CA GLY A 320 15.34 14.94 -0.90
C GLY A 320 15.41 15.25 0.58
N VAL A 321 14.31 15.78 1.09
CA VAL A 321 14.14 16.09 2.50
C VAL A 321 12.69 15.80 2.92
N ARG A 322 12.53 15.22 4.10
CA ARG A 322 11.26 15.17 4.83
C ARG A 322 11.23 16.36 5.76
N LEU A 323 10.27 17.25 5.52
CA LEU A 323 10.01 18.42 6.35
C LEU A 323 8.97 18.03 7.41
N LEU A 324 9.29 18.26 8.66
CA LEU A 324 8.43 18.01 9.80
C LEU A 324 7.98 19.32 10.44
N ASP A 325 7.08 19.24 11.42
CA ASP A 325 6.72 20.39 12.25
C ASP A 325 7.97 21.02 12.91
N SER A 326 7.93 22.32 13.11
CA SER A 326 9.06 23.14 13.59
C SER A 326 9.70 22.68 14.91
N GLN A 327 9.03 21.85 15.68
CA GLN A 327 9.57 21.25 16.91
C GLN A 327 10.47 20.02 16.65
N TYR A 328 10.50 19.51 15.43
CA TYR A 328 11.27 18.34 15.01
C TYR A 328 12.34 18.72 13.99
N ASN A 329 13.34 17.89 13.82
CA ASN A 329 14.37 18.09 12.82
C ASN A 329 13.91 17.54 11.47
N ASP A 330 14.19 18.29 10.41
CA ASP A 330 14.03 17.79 9.05
C ASP A 330 14.97 16.61 8.77
N GLU A 331 14.55 15.69 7.91
CA GLU A 331 15.27 14.47 7.58
C GLU A 331 15.75 14.49 6.12
N PRO A 332 16.96 14.99 5.83
CA PRO A 332 17.52 14.88 4.48
C PRO A 332 17.89 13.43 4.16
N PHE A 333 17.71 13.03 2.90
CA PHE A 333 18.04 11.69 2.45
C PHE A 333 18.67 11.68 1.05
N PHE A 334 19.41 10.62 0.78
CA PHE A 334 19.94 10.30 -0.53
C PHE A 334 19.84 8.80 -0.76
N ALA A 335 19.45 8.37 -1.95
CA ALA A 335 19.30 6.97 -2.29
C ALA A 335 19.78 6.67 -3.72
N LEU A 336 20.31 5.48 -3.93
CA LEU A 336 20.66 4.90 -5.21
C LEU A 336 19.97 3.55 -5.37
N GLY A 337 19.54 3.23 -6.58
CA GLY A 337 18.89 1.95 -6.85
C GLY A 337 19.07 1.51 -8.29
N VAL A 338 19.00 0.20 -8.49
CA VAL A 338 18.95 -0.43 -9.80
C VAL A 338 17.75 -1.35 -9.82
N THR A 339 16.94 -1.26 -10.86
CA THR A 339 15.81 -2.15 -11.07
C THR A 339 15.94 -2.88 -12.39
N TRP A 340 15.53 -4.13 -12.39
CA TRP A 340 15.40 -4.92 -13.61
C TRP A 340 14.00 -5.52 -13.68
N THR A 341 13.39 -5.48 -14.87
CA THR A 341 12.07 -6.03 -15.12
C THR A 341 12.12 -6.85 -16.40
N GLY A 342 11.92 -8.15 -16.34
CA GLY A 342 12.04 -9.02 -17.50
C GLY A 342 11.71 -10.48 -17.18
N PHE A 343 12.01 -11.37 -18.12
CA PHE A 343 11.84 -12.81 -17.95
C PHE A 343 13.20 -13.47 -17.69
N PHE A 344 13.26 -14.37 -16.74
CA PHE A 344 14.46 -15.16 -16.46
C PHE A 344 14.67 -16.30 -17.49
N ILE A 345 13.62 -16.62 -18.25
CA ILE A 345 13.63 -17.70 -19.24
C ILE A 345 13.25 -17.13 -20.60
N HIS A 346 14.11 -17.29 -21.58
CA HIS A 346 13.90 -16.96 -23.00
C HIS A 346 13.58 -18.19 -23.79
#